data_b0b3e3d515c33617ff3a91e023e95188
#
_entry.id   b0b3e3d515c33617ff3a91e023e95188
#
_cell.length_a   1.000
_cell.length_b   1.000
_cell.length_c   1.000
_cell.angle_alpha   90.00
_cell.angle_beta   90.00
_cell.angle_gamma   90.00
#
_symmetry.space_group_name_H-M   'P 1'
#
loop_
_entity.id
_entity.type
_entity.pdbx_description
1 polymer ?
#
loop_
_entity_poly.entity_id
_entity_poly.type
_entity_poly.pdbx_seq_one_letter_code
_entity_poly.pdbx_strand_id
1 'polypeptide(L)'
;MEKTVPSASGKIQSLLDEAYATRINNLVESIRLANEALGLSKEAGNNHFTGRCLNQLSLYHMIVGDYDLAINIAEEAISHFTEEGDERGIADAKYNIAGALYKTDNFNLGLTYLTDCLTTYRKYNDHHNLARVHKSIGTIFEYFGDEKSAIQSYEDAIKSGEAINDLNLQSNAFNPLSGIYLNQGKADEALALIEKSIELKNKTNDVRGLAFALYGRGKVFAKMKKYGLAEEDFHESLRIHGEMGEKLGHAMAYHKLGALYVAMDRLEDAREILVKALQYSNKHKVILIKFKANLLLHEIAKKEKNFELALKYLTQYVEEKESVINDKTAKVIESYEVIKRVQELEREALSQKEKADLNEKKNLELDSFFYRISHDLKGPITAMMSLSYLAKEDVSDETAQKYFDEYTNQAKRINNILDELMNLTKMVYGSESKSEIDFEQLVYDCIASYKHLQNFENVKFEVNIQENIEFEAEWALVNAIIQNLIENGIKYARIDNDQSKIEITITNSSNNIEISIADNGIGMSEDAQSKIFKMFYRADRRIEGTGLGLHIVNRAIEKLEGKVEVETELGVGSTFRVLLPQV
;
A
#
# COMPACT_ATOMS: atom_id res chain seq x y z
N MET A 1 11.77 -35.53 22.76
CA MET A 1 11.30 -34.46 21.88
C MET A 1 9.76 -34.51 21.93
N GLU A 2 9.18 -33.75 22.84
CA GLU A 2 7.72 -33.58 22.90
C GLU A 2 7.29 -32.83 21.64
N LYS A 3 6.44 -33.47 20.83
CA LYS A 3 5.72 -32.78 19.76
C LYS A 3 4.72 -31.85 20.45
N THR A 4 5.04 -30.56 20.51
CA THR A 4 4.09 -29.51 20.90
C THR A 4 2.87 -29.64 20.00
N VAL A 5 1.72 -30.02 20.58
CA VAL A 5 0.44 -30.02 19.89
C VAL A 5 0.17 -28.57 19.45
N PRO A 6 -0.03 -28.29 18.14
CA PRO A 6 -0.30 -26.92 17.69
C PRO A 6 -1.53 -26.38 18.39
N SER A 7 -1.53 -25.12 18.80
CA SER A 7 -2.74 -24.46 19.29
C SER A 7 -3.86 -24.58 18.25
N ALA A 8 -5.13 -24.55 18.66
CA ALA A 8 -6.26 -24.62 17.73
C ALA A 8 -6.11 -23.60 16.58
N SER A 9 -5.69 -22.38 16.89
CA SER A 9 -5.39 -21.33 15.90
C SER A 9 -4.26 -21.71 14.94
N GLY A 10 -3.19 -22.36 15.43
CA GLY A 10 -2.09 -22.84 14.59
C GLY A 10 -2.53 -23.94 13.61
N LYS A 11 -3.42 -24.84 14.03
CA LYS A 11 -3.96 -25.87 13.14
C LYS A 11 -4.88 -25.26 12.06
N ILE A 12 -5.73 -24.31 12.41
CA ILE A 12 -6.61 -23.61 11.47
C ILE A 12 -5.75 -22.86 10.42
N GLN A 13 -4.73 -22.12 10.87
CA GLN A 13 -3.83 -21.41 9.95
C GLN A 13 -3.15 -22.36 8.97
N SER A 14 -2.62 -23.48 9.45
CA SER A 14 -1.94 -24.48 8.60
C SER A 14 -2.89 -25.05 7.54
N LEU A 15 -4.14 -25.35 7.89
CA LEU A 15 -5.15 -25.83 6.95
C LEU A 15 -5.48 -24.78 5.89
N LEU A 16 -5.60 -23.49 6.28
CA LEU A 16 -5.87 -22.39 5.35
C LEU A 16 -4.70 -22.18 4.37
N ASP A 17 -3.46 -22.24 4.86
CA ASP A 17 -2.27 -22.09 4.02
C ASP A 17 -2.15 -23.26 3.03
N GLU A 18 -2.39 -24.49 3.47
CA GLU A 18 -2.40 -25.68 2.62
C GLU A 18 -3.53 -25.60 1.59
N ALA A 19 -4.75 -25.23 1.99
CA ALA A 19 -5.88 -25.03 1.09
C ALA A 19 -5.56 -23.99 0.01
N TYR A 20 -4.95 -22.89 0.40
CA TYR A 20 -4.57 -21.83 -0.53
C TYR A 20 -3.48 -22.28 -1.51
N ALA A 21 -2.47 -23.01 -1.05
CA ALA A 21 -1.40 -23.55 -1.90
C ALA A 21 -1.94 -24.59 -2.90
N THR A 22 -2.85 -25.47 -2.45
CA THR A 22 -3.39 -26.58 -3.25
C THR A 22 -4.37 -26.11 -4.33
N ARG A 23 -4.98 -24.91 -4.21
CA ARG A 23 -6.03 -24.40 -5.13
C ARG A 23 -5.64 -24.35 -6.62
N ILE A 24 -4.36 -24.29 -6.90
CA ILE A 24 -3.85 -24.22 -8.29
C ILE A 24 -3.72 -25.61 -8.93
N ASN A 25 -3.79 -26.68 -8.12
CA ASN A 25 -3.58 -28.06 -8.57
C ASN A 25 -4.75 -28.99 -8.24
N ASN A 26 -5.41 -28.79 -7.10
CA ASN A 26 -6.52 -29.63 -6.64
C ASN A 26 -7.55 -28.79 -5.87
N LEU A 27 -8.51 -28.25 -6.60
CA LEU A 27 -9.53 -27.35 -6.03
C LEU A 27 -10.51 -28.07 -5.08
N VAL A 28 -10.79 -29.34 -5.34
CA VAL A 28 -11.67 -30.16 -4.49
C VAL A 28 -11.06 -30.32 -3.10
N GLU A 29 -9.78 -30.63 -3.04
CA GLU A 29 -9.04 -30.76 -1.79
C GLU A 29 -8.95 -29.41 -1.05
N SER A 30 -8.74 -28.29 -1.77
CA SER A 30 -8.75 -26.95 -1.17
C SER A 30 -10.07 -26.62 -0.49
N ILE A 31 -11.20 -26.96 -1.12
CA ILE A 31 -12.54 -26.78 -0.53
C ILE A 31 -12.69 -27.66 0.71
N ARG A 32 -12.23 -28.91 0.68
CA ARG A 32 -12.29 -29.82 1.83
C ARG A 32 -11.50 -29.27 3.02
N LEU A 33 -10.25 -28.85 2.79
CA LEU A 33 -9.36 -28.29 3.82
C LEU A 33 -9.93 -27.00 4.43
N ALA A 34 -10.48 -26.11 3.61
CA ALA A 34 -11.07 -24.87 4.08
C ALA A 34 -12.37 -25.12 4.89
N ASN A 35 -13.16 -26.12 4.54
CA ASN A 35 -14.32 -26.53 5.35
C ASN A 35 -13.89 -27.16 6.69
N GLU A 36 -12.82 -27.95 6.72
CA GLU A 36 -12.27 -28.49 7.97
C GLU A 36 -11.79 -27.34 8.88
N ALA A 37 -11.08 -26.37 8.31
CA ALA A 37 -10.65 -25.16 9.04
C ALA A 37 -11.84 -24.35 9.57
N LEU A 38 -12.92 -24.20 8.77
CA LEU A 38 -14.15 -23.51 9.18
C LEU A 38 -14.83 -24.21 10.37
N GLY A 39 -14.92 -25.54 10.35
CA GLY A 39 -15.45 -26.30 11.47
C GLY A 39 -14.68 -26.02 12.77
N LEU A 40 -13.35 -26.14 12.71
CA LEU A 40 -12.48 -25.87 13.87
C LEU A 40 -12.56 -24.42 14.36
N SER A 41 -12.71 -23.44 13.46
CA SER A 41 -12.83 -22.03 13.85
C SER A 41 -14.14 -21.73 14.56
N LYS A 42 -15.26 -22.33 14.11
CA LYS A 42 -16.58 -22.23 14.75
C LYS A 42 -16.58 -22.90 16.13
N GLU A 43 -16.01 -24.10 16.25
CA GLU A 43 -15.85 -24.79 17.54
C GLU A 43 -15.02 -23.99 18.55
N ALA A 44 -13.98 -23.30 18.07
CA ALA A 44 -13.14 -22.45 18.90
C ALA A 44 -13.74 -21.06 19.20
N GLY A 45 -14.90 -20.71 18.62
CA GLY A 45 -15.52 -19.39 18.75
C GLY A 45 -14.67 -18.24 18.21
N ASN A 46 -13.79 -18.50 17.24
CA ASN A 46 -12.84 -17.51 16.73
C ASN A 46 -13.38 -16.83 15.46
N ASN A 47 -13.98 -15.65 15.61
CA ASN A 47 -14.61 -14.89 14.53
C ASN A 47 -13.62 -14.52 13.42
N HIS A 48 -12.40 -14.13 13.76
CA HIS A 48 -11.37 -13.78 12.78
C HIS A 48 -11.05 -14.95 11.84
N PHE A 49 -10.75 -16.12 12.38
CA PHE A 49 -10.51 -17.29 11.54
C PHE A 49 -11.76 -17.77 10.79
N THR A 50 -12.94 -17.60 11.37
CA THR A 50 -14.21 -17.90 10.67
C THR A 50 -14.35 -17.03 9.42
N GLY A 51 -14.15 -15.72 9.51
CA GLY A 51 -14.15 -14.82 8.37
C GLY A 51 -13.13 -15.22 7.30
N ARG A 52 -11.90 -15.58 7.69
CA ARG A 52 -10.86 -16.02 6.76
C ARG A 52 -11.17 -17.34 6.05
N CYS A 53 -11.75 -18.30 6.76
CA CYS A 53 -12.20 -19.58 6.17
C CYS A 53 -13.29 -19.34 5.14
N LEU A 54 -14.29 -18.52 5.48
CA LEU A 54 -15.38 -18.15 4.58
C LEU A 54 -14.84 -17.42 3.34
N ASN A 55 -13.91 -16.48 3.51
CA ASN A 55 -13.31 -15.77 2.39
C ASN A 55 -12.58 -16.72 1.43
N GLN A 56 -11.82 -17.70 1.93
CA GLN A 56 -11.17 -18.70 1.07
C GLN A 56 -12.21 -19.61 0.39
N LEU A 57 -13.25 -20.04 1.07
CA LEU A 57 -14.33 -20.82 0.47
C LEU A 57 -15.04 -20.05 -0.64
N SER A 58 -15.33 -18.76 -0.43
CA SER A 58 -15.87 -17.87 -1.46
C SER A 58 -14.98 -17.84 -2.70
N LEU A 59 -13.65 -17.68 -2.52
CA LEU A 59 -12.68 -17.72 -3.63
C LEU A 59 -12.77 -19.06 -4.40
N TYR A 60 -12.85 -20.18 -3.71
CA TYR A 60 -12.88 -21.49 -4.35
C TYR A 60 -14.18 -21.74 -5.10
N HIS A 61 -15.33 -21.38 -4.54
CA HIS A 61 -16.63 -21.45 -5.23
C HIS A 61 -16.67 -20.51 -6.45
N MET A 62 -16.09 -19.33 -6.37
CA MET A 62 -15.93 -18.42 -7.50
C MET A 62 -15.08 -19.04 -8.62
N ILE A 63 -14.02 -19.80 -8.27
CA ILE A 63 -13.18 -20.52 -9.23
C ILE A 63 -13.93 -21.67 -9.89
N VAL A 64 -14.69 -22.46 -9.13
CA VAL A 64 -15.54 -23.56 -9.66
C VAL A 64 -16.62 -23.04 -10.60
N GLY A 65 -17.08 -21.80 -10.40
CA GLY A 65 -18.17 -21.16 -11.16
C GLY A 65 -19.52 -21.22 -10.44
N ASP A 66 -19.53 -21.42 -9.11
CA ASP A 66 -20.70 -21.32 -8.26
C ASP A 66 -20.85 -19.89 -7.72
N TYR A 67 -21.11 -18.93 -8.62
CA TYR A 67 -20.98 -17.50 -8.36
C TYR A 67 -21.93 -16.97 -7.29
N ASP A 68 -23.21 -17.40 -7.30
CA ASP A 68 -24.20 -16.99 -6.28
C ASP A 68 -23.77 -17.44 -4.89
N LEU A 69 -23.31 -18.69 -4.77
CA LEU A 69 -22.80 -19.22 -3.51
C LEU A 69 -21.54 -18.49 -3.04
N ALA A 70 -20.63 -18.16 -3.98
CA ALA A 70 -19.42 -17.41 -3.68
C ALA A 70 -19.72 -16.01 -3.11
N ILE A 71 -20.72 -15.32 -3.68
CA ILE A 71 -21.15 -13.99 -3.21
C ILE A 71 -21.72 -14.10 -1.79
N ASN A 72 -22.66 -15.02 -1.55
CA ASN A 72 -23.30 -15.19 -0.23
C ASN A 72 -22.26 -15.51 0.87
N ILE A 73 -21.30 -16.39 0.58
CA ILE A 73 -20.22 -16.74 1.52
C ILE A 73 -19.31 -15.53 1.78
N ALA A 74 -19.01 -14.72 0.74
CA ALA A 74 -18.19 -13.51 0.91
C ALA A 74 -18.90 -12.44 1.75
N GLU A 75 -20.22 -12.28 1.60
CA GLU A 75 -21.03 -11.37 2.43
C GLU A 75 -21.03 -11.81 3.90
N GLU A 76 -21.13 -13.12 4.17
CA GLU A 76 -20.97 -13.66 5.53
C GLU A 76 -19.55 -13.34 6.08
N ALA A 77 -18.51 -13.52 5.27
CA ALA A 77 -17.14 -13.17 5.67
C ALA A 77 -16.98 -11.68 6.00
N ILE A 78 -17.59 -10.78 5.21
CA ILE A 78 -17.58 -9.32 5.47
C ILE A 78 -18.20 -9.00 6.83
N SER A 79 -19.27 -9.68 7.23
CA SER A 79 -19.89 -9.45 8.54
C SER A 79 -18.91 -9.74 9.68
N HIS A 80 -18.20 -10.87 9.62
CA HIS A 80 -17.18 -11.22 10.61
C HIS A 80 -16.01 -10.23 10.64
N PHE A 81 -15.49 -9.81 9.47
CA PHE A 81 -14.40 -8.84 9.40
C PHE A 81 -14.82 -7.43 9.86
N THR A 82 -16.09 -7.06 9.66
CA THR A 82 -16.63 -5.77 10.11
C THR A 82 -16.72 -5.72 11.64
N GLU A 83 -17.12 -6.79 12.30
CA GLU A 83 -17.16 -6.90 13.77
C GLU A 83 -15.76 -6.73 14.39
N GLU A 84 -14.71 -7.13 13.68
CA GLU A 84 -13.32 -7.06 14.13
C GLU A 84 -12.55 -5.81 13.63
N GLY A 85 -13.15 -5.01 12.76
CA GLY A 85 -12.50 -3.84 12.15
C GLY A 85 -11.39 -4.21 11.14
N ASP A 86 -11.41 -5.44 10.58
CA ASP A 86 -10.41 -5.89 9.61
C ASP A 86 -10.72 -5.36 8.19
N GLU A 87 -10.22 -4.15 7.88
CA GLU A 87 -10.38 -3.53 6.57
C GLU A 87 -9.79 -4.38 5.43
N ARG A 88 -8.67 -5.10 5.66
CA ARG A 88 -8.05 -5.96 4.63
C ARG A 88 -8.90 -7.19 4.36
N GLY A 89 -9.43 -7.84 5.39
CA GLY A 89 -10.35 -8.96 5.25
C GLY A 89 -11.61 -8.57 4.49
N ILE A 90 -12.17 -7.38 4.77
CA ILE A 90 -13.30 -6.82 4.02
C ILE A 90 -12.95 -6.65 2.53
N ALA A 91 -11.77 -6.10 2.22
CA ALA A 91 -11.32 -5.92 0.85
C ALA A 91 -11.11 -7.26 0.14
N ASP A 92 -10.55 -8.27 0.81
CA ASP A 92 -10.36 -9.62 0.25
C ASP A 92 -11.71 -10.28 -0.11
N ALA A 93 -12.72 -10.14 0.73
CA ALA A 93 -14.05 -10.66 0.46
C ALA A 93 -14.77 -9.87 -0.66
N LYS A 94 -14.65 -8.54 -0.68
CA LYS A 94 -15.13 -7.69 -1.78
C LYS A 94 -14.47 -8.05 -3.12
N TYR A 95 -13.17 -8.40 -3.13
CA TYR A 95 -12.49 -8.86 -4.33
C TYR A 95 -13.11 -10.15 -4.89
N ASN A 96 -13.48 -11.10 -4.03
CA ASN A 96 -14.15 -12.33 -4.45
C ASN A 96 -15.56 -12.06 -5.01
N ILE A 97 -16.33 -11.16 -4.39
CA ILE A 97 -17.62 -10.69 -4.92
C ILE A 97 -17.41 -10.07 -6.31
N ALA A 98 -16.46 -9.17 -6.46
CA ALA A 98 -16.14 -8.55 -7.75
C ALA A 98 -15.79 -9.59 -8.81
N GLY A 99 -15.00 -10.62 -8.43
CA GLY A 99 -14.64 -11.74 -9.28
C GLY A 99 -15.84 -12.53 -9.78
N ALA A 100 -16.82 -12.79 -8.94
CA ALA A 100 -18.07 -13.45 -9.31
C ALA A 100 -18.94 -12.55 -10.20
N LEU A 101 -19.07 -11.28 -9.86
CA LEU A 101 -19.89 -10.30 -10.59
C LEU A 101 -19.44 -10.10 -12.03
N TYR A 102 -18.14 -9.85 -12.28
CA TYR A 102 -17.70 -9.63 -13.67
C TYR A 102 -17.76 -10.92 -14.52
N LYS A 103 -17.73 -12.09 -13.90
CA LYS A 103 -17.93 -13.38 -14.60
C LYS A 103 -19.41 -13.69 -14.90
N THR A 104 -20.33 -13.01 -14.22
CA THR A 104 -21.77 -13.04 -14.47
C THR A 104 -22.26 -11.81 -15.22
N ASP A 105 -21.35 -11.15 -15.96
CA ASP A 105 -21.61 -9.95 -16.78
C ASP A 105 -22.08 -8.71 -15.99
N ASN A 106 -21.97 -8.70 -14.65
CA ASN A 106 -22.26 -7.53 -13.82
C ASN A 106 -21.00 -6.70 -13.57
N PHE A 107 -20.49 -6.11 -14.66
CA PHE A 107 -19.18 -5.43 -14.68
C PHE A 107 -19.15 -4.17 -13.83
N ASN A 108 -20.25 -3.40 -13.76
CA ASN A 108 -20.30 -2.14 -13.02
C ASN A 108 -20.08 -2.32 -11.55
N LEU A 109 -20.89 -3.19 -10.96
CA LEU A 109 -20.79 -3.47 -9.55
C LEU A 109 -19.45 -4.15 -9.24
N GLY A 110 -18.99 -5.04 -10.15
CA GLY A 110 -17.66 -5.63 -10.06
C GLY A 110 -16.55 -4.58 -10.04
N LEU A 111 -16.60 -3.58 -10.93
CA LEU A 111 -15.61 -2.51 -10.99
C LEU A 111 -15.65 -1.61 -9.76
N THR A 112 -16.84 -1.31 -9.22
CA THR A 112 -17.00 -0.56 -7.96
C THR A 112 -16.29 -1.27 -6.81
N TYR A 113 -16.54 -2.56 -6.62
CA TYR A 113 -15.85 -3.33 -5.58
C TYR A 113 -14.33 -3.40 -5.80
N LEU A 114 -13.86 -3.54 -7.06
CA LEU A 114 -12.43 -3.53 -7.37
C LEU A 114 -11.76 -2.19 -7.05
N THR A 115 -12.46 -1.08 -7.26
CA THR A 115 -11.96 0.26 -6.92
C THR A 115 -11.82 0.45 -5.42
N ASP A 116 -12.79 -0.03 -4.64
CA ASP A 116 -12.70 -0.05 -3.18
C ASP A 116 -11.48 -0.87 -2.71
N CYS A 117 -11.31 -2.08 -3.29
CA CYS A 117 -10.17 -2.94 -3.00
C CYS A 117 -8.83 -2.27 -3.33
N LEU A 118 -8.75 -1.59 -4.49
CA LEU A 118 -7.55 -0.88 -4.92
C LEU A 118 -7.12 0.17 -3.89
N THR A 119 -8.08 0.95 -3.38
CA THR A 119 -7.85 1.98 -2.35
C THR A 119 -7.29 1.35 -1.06
N THR A 120 -7.93 0.28 -0.59
CA THR A 120 -7.49 -0.42 0.62
C THR A 120 -6.11 -1.03 0.46
N TYR A 121 -5.85 -1.78 -0.62
CA TYR A 121 -4.56 -2.44 -0.81
C TYR A 121 -3.41 -1.46 -1.06
N ARG A 122 -3.66 -0.28 -1.63
CA ARG A 122 -2.67 0.82 -1.72
C ARG A 122 -2.31 1.36 -0.34
N LYS A 123 -3.29 1.58 0.54
CA LYS A 123 -3.08 2.02 1.93
C LYS A 123 -2.12 1.09 2.69
N TYR A 124 -2.21 -0.21 2.43
CA TYR A 124 -1.39 -1.25 3.10
C TYR A 124 -0.17 -1.71 2.30
N ASN A 125 0.16 -1.09 1.15
CA ASN A 125 1.24 -1.52 0.23
C ASN A 125 1.17 -3.01 -0.15
N ASP A 126 -0.04 -3.56 -0.29
CA ASP A 126 -0.27 -4.97 -0.57
C ASP A 126 -0.11 -5.29 -2.06
N HIS A 127 1.12 -5.43 -2.51
CA HIS A 127 1.46 -5.69 -3.92
C HIS A 127 0.85 -7.00 -4.45
N HIS A 128 0.66 -8.01 -3.60
CA HIS A 128 0.02 -9.26 -4.00
C HIS A 128 -1.42 -9.02 -4.47
N ASN A 129 -2.22 -8.36 -3.65
CA ASN A 129 -3.61 -8.08 -3.96
C ASN A 129 -3.78 -6.96 -5.00
N LEU A 130 -2.85 -5.98 -5.05
CA LEU A 130 -2.81 -4.99 -6.12
C LEU A 130 -2.66 -5.64 -7.49
N ALA A 131 -1.75 -6.62 -7.65
CA ALA A 131 -1.60 -7.36 -8.92
C ALA A 131 -2.90 -8.06 -9.34
N ARG A 132 -3.60 -8.68 -8.39
CA ARG A 132 -4.89 -9.37 -8.63
C ARG A 132 -5.98 -8.38 -9.08
N VAL A 133 -6.09 -7.23 -8.41
CA VAL A 133 -7.07 -6.19 -8.73
C VAL A 133 -6.79 -5.59 -10.10
N HIS A 134 -5.56 -5.17 -10.38
CA HIS A 134 -5.18 -4.61 -11.69
C HIS A 134 -5.46 -5.59 -12.83
N LYS A 135 -5.14 -6.89 -12.66
CA LYS A 135 -5.49 -7.92 -13.65
C LYS A 135 -7.00 -8.02 -13.88
N SER A 136 -7.81 -7.92 -12.83
CA SER A 136 -9.28 -8.00 -12.95
C SER A 136 -9.88 -6.76 -13.61
N ILE A 137 -9.37 -5.57 -13.30
CA ILE A 137 -9.72 -4.29 -13.94
C ILE A 137 -9.37 -4.36 -15.45
N GLY A 138 -8.16 -4.84 -15.78
CA GLY A 138 -7.75 -5.04 -17.18
C GLY A 138 -8.72 -5.95 -17.95
N THR A 139 -9.22 -7.01 -17.32
CA THR A 139 -10.22 -7.92 -17.93
C THR A 139 -11.55 -7.20 -18.21
N ILE A 140 -11.96 -6.28 -17.35
CA ILE A 140 -13.17 -5.48 -17.54
C ILE A 140 -12.97 -4.47 -18.68
N PHE A 141 -11.84 -3.76 -18.73
CA PHE A 141 -11.52 -2.85 -19.85
C PHE A 141 -11.44 -3.58 -21.21
N GLU A 142 -10.81 -4.77 -21.24
CA GLU A 142 -10.77 -5.62 -22.44
C GLU A 142 -12.19 -5.97 -22.92
N TYR A 143 -13.08 -6.30 -21.98
CA TYR A 143 -14.47 -6.62 -22.31
C TYR A 143 -15.22 -5.44 -22.95
N PHE A 144 -14.96 -4.21 -22.48
CA PHE A 144 -15.55 -2.99 -23.06
C PHE A 144 -14.84 -2.51 -24.33
N GLY A 145 -13.74 -3.15 -24.73
CA GLY A 145 -12.98 -2.79 -25.94
C GLY A 145 -12.01 -1.62 -25.71
N ASP A 146 -11.81 -1.17 -24.49
CA ASP A 146 -10.75 -0.20 -24.16
C ASP A 146 -9.41 -0.94 -24.02
N GLU A 147 -8.84 -1.28 -25.17
CA GLU A 147 -7.57 -2.01 -25.22
C GLU A 147 -6.41 -1.26 -24.55
N LYS A 148 -6.41 0.07 -24.61
CA LYS A 148 -5.34 0.89 -24.04
C LYS A 148 -5.33 0.79 -22.52
N SER A 149 -6.47 0.98 -21.87
CA SER A 149 -6.62 0.86 -20.41
C SER A 149 -6.44 -0.59 -19.95
N ALA A 150 -6.85 -1.57 -20.76
CA ALA A 150 -6.62 -2.98 -20.49
C ALA A 150 -5.13 -3.32 -20.46
N ILE A 151 -4.36 -2.89 -21.47
CA ILE A 151 -2.90 -3.10 -21.55
C ILE A 151 -2.23 -2.48 -20.32
N GLN A 152 -2.53 -1.21 -20.02
CA GLN A 152 -1.94 -0.53 -18.87
C GLN A 152 -2.22 -1.27 -17.55
N SER A 153 -3.45 -1.72 -17.35
CA SER A 153 -3.84 -2.46 -16.15
C SER A 153 -3.11 -3.82 -16.03
N TYR A 154 -2.91 -4.53 -17.15
CA TYR A 154 -2.13 -5.77 -17.13
C TYR A 154 -0.64 -5.52 -16.89
N GLU A 155 -0.07 -4.44 -17.42
CA GLU A 155 1.31 -4.03 -17.12
C GLU A 155 1.49 -3.67 -15.63
N ASP A 156 0.53 -2.97 -15.03
CA ASP A 156 0.56 -2.63 -13.60
C ASP A 156 0.40 -3.89 -12.72
N ALA A 157 -0.37 -4.88 -13.17
CA ALA A 157 -0.42 -6.19 -12.52
C ALA A 157 0.94 -6.92 -12.58
N ILE A 158 1.63 -6.88 -13.73
CA ILE A 158 2.97 -7.47 -13.88
C ILE A 158 3.96 -6.77 -12.95
N LYS A 159 4.02 -5.43 -12.95
CA LYS A 159 4.91 -4.64 -12.07
C LYS A 159 4.68 -4.95 -10.59
N SER A 160 3.41 -5.04 -10.17
CA SER A 160 3.07 -5.41 -8.79
C SER A 160 3.54 -6.82 -8.44
N GLY A 161 3.45 -7.78 -9.37
CA GLY A 161 3.97 -9.13 -9.20
C GLY A 161 5.51 -9.19 -9.19
N GLU A 162 6.18 -8.35 -9.99
CA GLU A 162 7.65 -8.22 -10.02
C GLU A 162 8.18 -7.66 -8.68
N ALA A 163 7.50 -6.69 -8.09
CA ALA A 163 7.89 -6.06 -6.82
C ALA A 163 8.01 -7.06 -5.66
N ILE A 164 7.27 -8.18 -5.72
CA ILE A 164 7.30 -9.25 -4.71
C ILE A 164 7.85 -10.58 -5.22
N ASN A 165 8.43 -10.60 -6.43
CA ASN A 165 8.94 -11.78 -7.12
C ASN A 165 7.92 -12.93 -7.24
N ASP A 166 6.61 -12.62 -7.36
CA ASP A 166 5.56 -13.62 -7.55
C ASP A 166 5.36 -13.93 -9.05
N LEU A 167 5.93 -15.06 -9.48
CA LEU A 167 5.88 -15.51 -10.88
C LEU A 167 4.46 -15.87 -11.33
N ASN A 168 3.59 -16.32 -10.42
CA ASN A 168 2.20 -16.64 -10.74
C ASN A 168 1.38 -15.39 -11.05
N LEU A 169 1.53 -14.32 -10.26
CA LEU A 169 0.86 -13.06 -10.51
C LEU A 169 1.28 -12.43 -11.84
N GLN A 170 2.58 -12.45 -12.15
CA GLN A 170 3.09 -11.99 -13.44
C GLN A 170 2.48 -12.79 -14.60
N SER A 171 2.52 -14.13 -14.53
CA SER A 171 2.01 -14.99 -15.59
C SER A 171 0.50 -14.87 -15.82
N ASN A 172 -0.27 -14.53 -14.79
CA ASN A 172 -1.72 -14.32 -14.88
C ASN A 172 -2.10 -13.12 -15.76
N ALA A 173 -1.21 -12.15 -15.93
CA ALA A 173 -1.43 -10.98 -16.79
C ALA A 173 -0.90 -11.19 -18.23
N PHE A 174 0.13 -12.01 -18.44
CA PHE A 174 0.65 -12.29 -19.78
C PHE A 174 -0.38 -12.97 -20.69
N ASN A 175 -1.21 -13.88 -20.16
CA ASN A 175 -2.21 -14.60 -20.93
C ASN A 175 -3.26 -13.68 -21.57
N PRO A 176 -4.00 -12.83 -20.85
CA PRO A 176 -4.93 -11.89 -21.48
C PRO A 176 -4.23 -10.86 -22.36
N LEU A 177 -3.05 -10.37 -21.97
CA LEU A 177 -2.26 -9.44 -22.79
C LEU A 177 -1.92 -10.05 -24.16
N SER A 178 -1.52 -11.33 -24.20
CA SER A 178 -1.34 -12.10 -25.45
C SER A 178 -2.62 -12.10 -26.32
N GLY A 179 -3.79 -12.20 -25.68
CA GLY A 179 -5.07 -12.13 -26.39
C GLY A 179 -5.31 -10.79 -27.10
N ILE A 180 -4.95 -9.67 -26.47
CA ILE A 180 -5.04 -8.33 -27.07
C ILE A 180 -4.11 -8.22 -28.29
N TYR A 181 -2.84 -8.60 -28.14
CA TYR A 181 -1.89 -8.59 -29.28
C TYR A 181 -2.33 -9.48 -30.43
N LEU A 182 -2.93 -10.64 -30.13
CA LEU A 182 -3.51 -11.50 -31.16
C LEU A 182 -4.65 -10.82 -31.93
N ASN A 183 -5.52 -10.11 -31.23
CA ASN A 183 -6.63 -9.34 -31.84
C ASN A 183 -6.11 -8.19 -32.71
N GLN A 184 -4.98 -7.58 -32.34
CA GLN A 184 -4.28 -6.55 -33.13
C GLN A 184 -3.56 -7.13 -34.36
N GLY A 185 -3.58 -8.45 -34.57
CA GLY A 185 -2.87 -9.13 -35.67
C GLY A 185 -1.40 -9.39 -35.44
N LYS A 186 -0.89 -9.11 -34.23
CA LYS A 186 0.50 -9.30 -33.82
C LYS A 186 0.70 -10.73 -33.24
N ALA A 187 0.61 -11.73 -34.14
CA ALA A 187 0.58 -13.13 -33.72
C ALA A 187 1.92 -13.61 -33.09
N ASP A 188 3.05 -13.10 -33.57
CA ASP A 188 4.36 -13.51 -33.05
C ASP A 188 4.63 -12.93 -31.65
N GLU A 189 4.27 -11.65 -31.40
CA GLU A 189 4.34 -11.06 -30.07
C GLU A 189 3.37 -11.75 -29.10
N ALA A 190 2.16 -12.08 -29.56
CA ALA A 190 1.19 -12.84 -28.78
C ALA A 190 1.74 -14.22 -28.40
N LEU A 191 2.44 -14.90 -29.33
CA LEU A 191 3.08 -16.19 -29.06
C LEU A 191 4.17 -16.06 -27.99
N ALA A 192 5.04 -15.08 -28.12
CA ALA A 192 6.12 -14.86 -27.15
C ALA A 192 5.60 -14.62 -25.72
N LEU A 193 4.53 -13.82 -25.57
CA LEU A 193 3.90 -13.56 -24.28
C LEU A 193 3.27 -14.81 -23.66
N ILE A 194 2.55 -15.59 -24.48
CA ILE A 194 1.87 -16.78 -23.95
C ILE A 194 2.85 -17.90 -23.61
N GLU A 195 3.94 -18.04 -24.36
CA GLU A 195 5.02 -18.98 -24.04
C GLU A 195 5.72 -18.60 -22.74
N LYS A 196 5.96 -17.30 -22.51
CA LYS A 196 6.46 -16.81 -21.22
C LYS A 196 5.49 -17.14 -20.08
N SER A 197 4.19 -16.99 -20.30
CA SER A 197 3.18 -17.40 -19.31
C SER A 197 3.27 -18.90 -19.02
N ILE A 198 3.36 -19.76 -20.02
CA ILE A 198 3.48 -21.21 -19.86
C ILE A 198 4.75 -21.58 -19.10
N GLU A 199 5.89 -20.98 -19.44
CA GLU A 199 7.16 -21.20 -18.73
C GLU A 199 7.02 -20.91 -17.24
N LEU A 200 6.44 -19.76 -16.88
CA LEU A 200 6.26 -19.37 -15.49
C LEU A 200 5.26 -20.28 -14.77
N LYS A 201 4.16 -20.70 -15.42
CA LYS A 201 3.19 -21.64 -14.85
C LYS A 201 3.82 -23.02 -14.58
N ASN A 202 4.69 -23.50 -15.45
CA ASN A 202 5.44 -24.73 -15.23
C ASN A 202 6.42 -24.59 -14.05
N LYS A 203 7.15 -23.45 -13.94
CA LYS A 203 8.06 -23.19 -12.81
C LYS A 203 7.35 -23.13 -11.46
N THR A 204 6.13 -22.63 -11.43
CA THR A 204 5.33 -22.51 -10.22
C THR A 204 4.39 -23.68 -9.97
N ASN A 205 4.42 -24.68 -10.87
CA ASN A 205 3.53 -25.83 -10.85
C ASN A 205 2.03 -25.45 -10.78
N ASP A 206 1.66 -24.35 -11.45
CA ASP A 206 0.27 -23.86 -11.52
C ASP A 206 -0.46 -24.56 -12.68
N VAL A 207 -0.96 -25.76 -12.41
CA VAL A 207 -1.67 -26.61 -13.40
C VAL A 207 -2.93 -25.92 -13.92
N ARG A 208 -3.68 -25.25 -13.04
CA ARG A 208 -4.87 -24.49 -13.44
C ARG A 208 -4.53 -23.34 -14.39
N GLY A 209 -3.54 -22.52 -14.04
CA GLY A 209 -3.07 -21.43 -14.89
C GLY A 209 -2.51 -21.93 -16.21
N LEU A 210 -1.84 -23.08 -16.21
CA LEU A 210 -1.34 -23.73 -17.42
C LEU A 210 -2.46 -24.07 -18.40
N ALA A 211 -3.61 -24.57 -17.93
CA ALA A 211 -4.76 -24.87 -18.79
C ALA A 211 -5.26 -23.63 -19.55
N PHE A 212 -5.35 -22.46 -18.87
CA PHE A 212 -5.70 -21.21 -19.53
C PHE A 212 -4.63 -20.71 -20.49
N ALA A 213 -3.36 -20.89 -20.17
CA ALA A 213 -2.26 -20.50 -21.04
C ALA A 213 -2.19 -21.39 -22.31
N LEU A 214 -2.39 -22.69 -22.18
CA LEU A 214 -2.54 -23.61 -23.34
C LEU A 214 -3.75 -23.22 -24.21
N TYR A 215 -4.91 -22.95 -23.60
CA TYR A 215 -6.05 -22.40 -24.33
C TYR A 215 -5.69 -21.13 -25.11
N GLY A 216 -4.94 -20.20 -24.49
CA GLY A 216 -4.44 -18.98 -25.14
C GLY A 216 -3.52 -19.29 -26.31
N ARG A 217 -2.52 -20.20 -26.14
CA ARG A 217 -1.58 -20.59 -27.18
C ARG A 217 -2.27 -21.32 -28.34
N GLY A 218 -3.22 -22.19 -28.05
CA GLY A 218 -4.07 -22.82 -29.06
C GLY A 218 -4.80 -21.81 -29.94
N LYS A 219 -5.31 -20.69 -29.38
CA LYS A 219 -5.89 -19.59 -30.15
C LYS A 219 -4.86 -18.93 -31.09
N VAL A 220 -3.63 -18.70 -30.59
CA VAL A 220 -2.55 -18.12 -31.39
C VAL A 220 -2.19 -19.06 -32.53
N PHE A 221 -1.98 -20.35 -32.28
CA PHE A 221 -1.69 -21.35 -33.30
C PHE A 221 -2.80 -21.50 -34.34
N ALA A 222 -4.06 -21.47 -33.92
CA ALA A 222 -5.21 -21.48 -34.82
C ALA A 222 -5.20 -20.26 -35.76
N LYS A 223 -4.89 -19.08 -35.27
CA LYS A 223 -4.77 -17.86 -36.06
C LYS A 223 -3.58 -17.94 -37.06
N MET A 224 -2.48 -18.55 -36.64
CA MET A 224 -1.29 -18.83 -37.48
C MET A 224 -1.52 -20.03 -38.44
N LYS A 225 -2.70 -20.63 -38.44
CA LYS A 225 -3.04 -21.84 -39.22
C LYS A 225 -2.20 -23.07 -38.89
N LYS A 226 -1.58 -23.14 -37.73
CA LYS A 226 -0.86 -24.28 -37.16
C LYS A 226 -1.85 -25.20 -36.42
N TYR A 227 -2.79 -25.78 -37.19
CA TYR A 227 -3.97 -26.44 -36.64
C TYR A 227 -3.68 -27.64 -35.74
N GLY A 228 -2.67 -28.47 -36.07
CA GLY A 228 -2.28 -29.63 -35.25
C GLY A 228 -1.83 -29.20 -33.83
N LEU A 229 -0.98 -28.17 -33.74
CA LEU A 229 -0.54 -27.62 -32.45
C LEU A 229 -1.70 -26.99 -31.67
N ALA A 230 -2.62 -26.34 -32.37
CA ALA A 230 -3.81 -25.78 -31.74
C ALA A 230 -4.73 -26.87 -31.16
N GLU A 231 -4.90 -27.99 -31.89
CA GLU A 231 -5.69 -29.15 -31.47
C GLU A 231 -5.11 -29.79 -30.20
N GLU A 232 -3.79 -30.00 -30.15
CA GLU A 232 -3.09 -30.52 -28.98
C GLU A 232 -3.30 -29.63 -27.74
N ASP A 233 -3.10 -28.33 -27.87
CA ASP A 233 -3.24 -27.38 -26.81
C ASP A 233 -4.68 -27.30 -26.29
N PHE A 234 -5.69 -27.30 -27.16
CA PHE A 234 -7.08 -27.29 -26.74
C PHE A 234 -7.51 -28.59 -26.07
N HIS A 235 -7.03 -29.74 -26.51
CA HIS A 235 -7.32 -31.02 -25.85
C HIS A 235 -6.69 -31.10 -24.47
N GLU A 236 -5.43 -30.65 -24.31
CA GLU A 236 -4.78 -30.65 -23.01
C GLU A 236 -5.46 -29.64 -22.04
N SER A 237 -5.82 -28.45 -22.53
CA SER A 237 -6.61 -27.49 -21.76
C SER A 237 -7.96 -28.08 -21.32
N LEU A 238 -8.67 -28.77 -22.22
CA LEU A 238 -9.94 -29.41 -21.94
C LEU A 238 -9.80 -30.49 -20.86
N ARG A 239 -8.76 -31.33 -20.95
CA ARG A 239 -8.45 -32.36 -19.97
C ARG A 239 -8.25 -31.76 -18.57
N ILE A 240 -7.36 -30.78 -18.48
CA ILE A 240 -7.00 -30.15 -17.19
C ILE A 240 -8.22 -29.45 -16.57
N HIS A 241 -8.98 -28.65 -17.33
CA HIS A 241 -10.20 -28.01 -16.81
C HIS A 241 -11.26 -29.02 -16.35
N GLY A 242 -11.35 -30.18 -17.03
CA GLY A 242 -12.22 -31.28 -16.63
C GLY A 242 -11.81 -31.89 -15.29
N GLU A 243 -10.52 -32.19 -15.11
CA GLU A 243 -9.97 -32.73 -13.88
C GLU A 243 -10.10 -31.75 -12.68
N MET A 244 -9.93 -30.45 -12.96
CA MET A 244 -10.09 -29.39 -11.95
C MET A 244 -11.55 -29.06 -11.62
N GLY A 245 -12.52 -29.57 -12.37
CA GLY A 245 -13.94 -29.26 -12.20
C GLY A 245 -14.31 -27.82 -12.59
N GLU A 246 -13.47 -27.12 -13.37
CA GLU A 246 -13.67 -25.72 -13.74
C GLU A 246 -14.64 -25.59 -14.93
N LYS A 247 -15.88 -25.18 -14.63
CA LYS A 247 -17.00 -25.21 -15.57
C LYS A 247 -16.80 -24.30 -16.79
N LEU A 248 -16.35 -23.06 -16.57
CA LEU A 248 -16.19 -22.08 -17.64
C LEU A 248 -15.04 -22.46 -18.59
N GLY A 249 -13.85 -22.77 -18.05
CA GLY A 249 -12.68 -23.15 -18.86
C GLY A 249 -12.95 -24.40 -19.71
N HIS A 250 -13.63 -25.38 -19.12
CA HIS A 250 -14.02 -26.60 -19.82
C HIS A 250 -14.96 -26.33 -21.01
N ALA A 251 -16.01 -25.52 -20.81
CA ALA A 251 -16.93 -25.12 -21.87
C ALA A 251 -16.23 -24.30 -22.97
N MET A 252 -15.32 -23.40 -22.59
CA MET A 252 -14.53 -22.59 -23.53
C MET A 252 -13.63 -23.46 -24.41
N ALA A 253 -12.99 -24.48 -23.84
CA ALA A 253 -12.11 -25.39 -24.58
C ALA A 253 -12.91 -26.23 -25.59
N TYR A 254 -14.05 -26.79 -25.23
CA TYR A 254 -14.96 -27.46 -26.16
C TYR A 254 -15.35 -26.57 -27.33
N HIS A 255 -15.79 -25.35 -27.08
CA HIS A 255 -16.19 -24.43 -28.12
C HIS A 255 -15.04 -24.09 -29.08
N LYS A 256 -13.80 -23.87 -28.58
CA LYS A 256 -12.65 -23.55 -29.43
C LYS A 256 -12.17 -24.72 -30.23
N LEU A 257 -12.24 -25.93 -29.67
CA LEU A 257 -11.95 -27.15 -30.40
C LEU A 257 -12.96 -27.36 -31.56
N GLY A 258 -14.25 -27.16 -31.28
CA GLY A 258 -15.29 -27.18 -32.32
C GLY A 258 -15.07 -26.13 -33.43
N ALA A 259 -14.71 -24.90 -33.04
CA ALA A 259 -14.38 -23.83 -33.99
C ALA A 259 -13.12 -24.16 -34.84
N LEU A 260 -12.13 -24.82 -34.24
CA LEU A 260 -10.94 -25.30 -34.93
C LEU A 260 -11.30 -26.35 -35.99
N TYR A 261 -12.16 -27.32 -35.62
CA TYR A 261 -12.60 -28.36 -36.58
C TYR A 261 -13.43 -27.77 -37.73
N VAL A 262 -14.25 -26.73 -37.46
CA VAL A 262 -14.92 -25.98 -38.55
C VAL A 262 -13.90 -25.33 -39.49
N ALA A 263 -12.81 -24.76 -38.96
CA ALA A 263 -11.76 -24.13 -39.76
C ALA A 263 -10.94 -25.14 -40.56
N MET A 264 -10.87 -26.39 -40.07
CA MET A 264 -10.22 -27.54 -40.77
C MET A 264 -11.16 -28.27 -41.73
N ASP A 265 -12.40 -27.84 -41.88
CA ASP A 265 -13.49 -28.47 -42.63
C ASP A 265 -13.85 -29.93 -42.18
N ARG A 266 -13.49 -30.26 -40.91
CA ARG A 266 -13.84 -31.52 -40.22
C ARG A 266 -15.22 -31.39 -39.60
N LEU A 267 -16.27 -31.33 -40.43
CA LEU A 267 -17.61 -30.91 -39.98
C LEU A 267 -18.27 -31.91 -39.01
N GLU A 268 -18.05 -33.20 -39.17
CA GLU A 268 -18.57 -34.24 -38.28
C GLU A 268 -17.97 -34.09 -36.86
N ASP A 269 -16.64 -34.00 -36.76
CA ASP A 269 -15.93 -33.82 -35.52
C ASP A 269 -16.35 -32.51 -34.84
N ALA A 270 -16.49 -31.41 -35.64
CA ALA A 270 -16.96 -30.14 -35.17
C ALA A 270 -18.35 -30.23 -34.55
N ARG A 271 -19.29 -30.91 -35.21
CA ARG A 271 -20.64 -31.10 -34.72
C ARG A 271 -20.65 -31.85 -33.39
N GLU A 272 -19.96 -32.98 -33.31
CA GLU A 272 -19.86 -33.79 -32.09
C GLU A 272 -19.41 -32.95 -30.89
N ILE A 273 -18.29 -32.24 -31.05
CA ILE A 273 -17.69 -31.42 -29.99
C ILE A 273 -18.57 -30.23 -29.63
N LEU A 274 -19.21 -29.54 -30.60
CA LEU A 274 -20.09 -28.41 -30.31
C LEU A 274 -21.41 -28.84 -29.63
N VAL A 275 -21.93 -30.02 -29.93
CA VAL A 275 -23.07 -30.58 -29.21
C VAL A 275 -22.66 -30.88 -27.75
N LYS A 276 -21.47 -31.43 -27.50
CA LYS A 276 -20.94 -31.59 -26.14
C LYS A 276 -20.79 -30.24 -25.45
N ALA A 277 -20.25 -29.21 -26.13
CA ALA A 277 -20.18 -27.85 -25.62
C ALA A 277 -21.55 -27.31 -25.20
N LEU A 278 -22.57 -27.52 -26.03
CA LEU A 278 -23.93 -27.07 -25.80
C LEU A 278 -24.57 -27.78 -24.60
N GLN A 279 -24.45 -29.13 -24.53
CA GLN A 279 -24.95 -29.94 -23.43
C GLN A 279 -24.29 -29.53 -22.10
N TYR A 280 -22.97 -29.36 -22.11
CA TYR A 280 -22.22 -28.94 -20.93
C TYR A 280 -22.63 -27.53 -20.49
N SER A 281 -22.74 -26.60 -21.45
CA SER A 281 -23.14 -25.23 -21.18
C SER A 281 -24.57 -25.10 -20.64
N ASN A 282 -25.50 -25.92 -21.13
CA ASN A 282 -26.86 -26.02 -20.59
C ASN A 282 -26.89 -26.52 -19.14
N LYS A 283 -26.13 -27.60 -18.88
CA LYS A 283 -26.05 -28.20 -17.53
C LYS A 283 -25.47 -27.22 -16.49
N HIS A 284 -24.50 -26.42 -16.88
CA HIS A 284 -23.75 -25.54 -15.98
C HIS A 284 -24.06 -24.05 -16.16
N LYS A 285 -25.12 -23.70 -16.93
CA LYS A 285 -25.61 -22.32 -17.17
C LYS A 285 -24.55 -21.38 -17.75
N VAL A 286 -23.65 -21.88 -18.63
CA VAL A 286 -22.62 -21.06 -19.28
C VAL A 286 -23.17 -20.43 -20.56
N ILE A 287 -24.00 -19.39 -20.43
CA ILE A 287 -24.79 -18.78 -21.50
C ILE A 287 -23.91 -18.30 -22.65
N LEU A 288 -22.75 -17.66 -22.37
CA LEU A 288 -21.84 -17.13 -23.37
C LEU A 288 -21.35 -18.21 -24.37
N ILE A 289 -21.08 -19.42 -23.90
CA ILE A 289 -20.62 -20.51 -24.77
C ILE A 289 -21.79 -21.17 -25.50
N LYS A 290 -22.97 -21.19 -24.86
CA LYS A 290 -24.19 -21.74 -25.42
C LYS A 290 -24.56 -21.06 -26.75
N PHE A 291 -24.70 -19.71 -26.79
CA PHE A 291 -25.08 -19.04 -28.04
C PHE A 291 -23.96 -19.11 -29.10
N LYS A 292 -22.66 -19.06 -28.69
CA LYS A 292 -21.54 -19.22 -29.63
C LYS A 292 -21.50 -20.60 -30.28
N ALA A 293 -21.84 -21.65 -29.52
CA ALA A 293 -21.93 -23.01 -30.05
C ALA A 293 -23.11 -23.14 -31.04
N ASN A 294 -24.27 -22.56 -30.72
CA ASN A 294 -25.42 -22.52 -31.62
C ASN A 294 -25.09 -21.84 -32.97
N LEU A 295 -24.32 -20.74 -32.95
CA LEU A 295 -23.89 -20.08 -34.19
C LEU A 295 -23.03 -20.99 -35.06
N LEU A 296 -22.04 -21.67 -34.48
CA LEU A 296 -21.20 -22.61 -35.25
C LEU A 296 -21.97 -23.82 -35.75
N LEU A 297 -22.91 -24.36 -34.96
CA LEU A 297 -23.80 -25.45 -35.40
C LEU A 297 -24.74 -25.01 -36.54
N HIS A 298 -25.23 -23.73 -36.50
CA HIS A 298 -25.94 -23.16 -37.64
C HIS A 298 -25.09 -23.15 -38.91
N GLU A 299 -23.83 -22.69 -38.84
CA GLU A 299 -22.93 -22.65 -40.00
C GLU A 299 -22.66 -24.05 -40.56
N ILE A 300 -22.46 -25.06 -39.71
CA ILE A 300 -22.29 -26.46 -40.13
C ILE A 300 -23.55 -26.95 -40.83
N ALA A 301 -24.73 -26.82 -40.24
CA ALA A 301 -25.99 -27.28 -40.82
C ALA A 301 -26.31 -26.59 -42.14
N LYS A 302 -25.93 -25.30 -42.31
CA LYS A 302 -26.04 -24.55 -43.56
C LYS A 302 -25.11 -25.11 -44.64
N LYS A 303 -23.89 -25.42 -44.32
CA LYS A 303 -22.93 -26.05 -45.26
C LYS A 303 -23.42 -27.44 -45.73
N GLU A 304 -24.08 -28.17 -44.85
CA GLU A 304 -24.67 -29.48 -45.17
C GLU A 304 -26.05 -29.40 -45.87
N LYS A 305 -26.53 -28.18 -46.13
CA LYS A 305 -27.84 -27.90 -46.74
C LYS A 305 -29.04 -28.39 -45.95
N ASN A 306 -28.87 -28.62 -44.60
CA ASN A 306 -29.95 -28.93 -43.69
C ASN A 306 -30.52 -27.62 -43.15
N PHE A 307 -31.40 -26.99 -43.95
CA PHE A 307 -31.90 -25.65 -43.64
C PHE A 307 -32.86 -25.60 -42.46
N GLU A 308 -33.59 -26.68 -42.18
CA GLU A 308 -34.47 -26.79 -41.00
C GLU A 308 -33.64 -26.75 -39.71
N LEU A 309 -32.59 -27.56 -39.64
CA LEU A 309 -31.70 -27.60 -38.48
C LEU A 309 -30.88 -26.30 -38.35
N ALA A 310 -30.47 -25.71 -39.48
CA ALA A 310 -29.80 -24.42 -39.51
C ALA A 310 -30.68 -23.31 -38.95
N LEU A 311 -31.97 -23.26 -39.32
CA LEU A 311 -32.93 -22.31 -38.79
C LEU A 311 -33.13 -22.47 -37.29
N LYS A 312 -33.27 -23.71 -36.80
CA LYS A 312 -33.40 -24.02 -35.37
C LYS A 312 -32.22 -23.46 -34.54
N TYR A 313 -30.98 -23.72 -34.96
CA TYR A 313 -29.81 -23.21 -34.26
C TYR A 313 -29.68 -21.69 -34.36
N LEU A 314 -30.07 -21.09 -35.49
CA LEU A 314 -30.06 -19.64 -35.65
C LEU A 314 -31.08 -18.95 -34.72
N THR A 315 -32.29 -19.51 -34.61
CA THR A 315 -33.32 -18.99 -33.70
C THR A 315 -32.82 -19.02 -32.26
N GLN A 316 -32.25 -20.16 -31.80
CA GLN A 316 -31.66 -20.27 -30.48
C GLN A 316 -30.51 -19.29 -30.27
N TYR A 317 -29.64 -19.10 -31.26
CA TYR A 317 -28.57 -18.10 -31.21
C TYR A 317 -29.10 -16.70 -31.03
N VAL A 318 -30.14 -16.30 -31.79
CA VAL A 318 -30.71 -14.94 -31.72
C VAL A 318 -31.35 -14.70 -30.35
N GLU A 319 -32.21 -15.60 -29.88
CA GLU A 319 -32.89 -15.48 -28.59
C GLU A 319 -31.89 -15.32 -27.44
N GLU A 320 -30.88 -16.19 -27.39
CA GLU A 320 -29.86 -16.17 -26.34
C GLU A 320 -28.93 -14.93 -26.44
N LYS A 321 -28.61 -14.53 -27.66
CA LYS A 321 -27.78 -13.34 -27.93
C LYS A 321 -28.52 -12.05 -27.55
N GLU A 322 -29.82 -11.92 -27.88
CA GLU A 322 -30.61 -10.74 -27.53
C GLU A 322 -30.71 -10.59 -26.00
N SER A 323 -30.94 -11.67 -25.27
CA SER A 323 -30.93 -11.64 -23.82
C SER A 323 -29.62 -11.10 -23.25
N VAL A 324 -28.47 -11.55 -23.79
CA VAL A 324 -27.14 -11.09 -23.35
C VAL A 324 -26.84 -9.65 -23.79
N ILE A 325 -27.26 -9.22 -25.00
CA ILE A 325 -26.95 -7.88 -25.52
C ILE A 325 -27.79 -6.80 -24.85
N ASN A 326 -29.08 -7.04 -24.62
CA ASN A 326 -29.93 -6.05 -23.96
C ASN A 326 -29.45 -5.77 -22.53
N ASP A 327 -29.02 -6.81 -21.82
CA ASP A 327 -28.40 -6.69 -20.51
C ASP A 327 -27.04 -5.96 -20.58
N LYS A 328 -26.25 -6.21 -21.65
CA LYS A 328 -24.97 -5.52 -21.88
C LYS A 328 -25.11 -4.03 -22.16
N THR A 329 -26.05 -3.61 -23.00
CA THR A 329 -26.17 -2.20 -23.42
C THR A 329 -26.57 -1.32 -22.25
N ALA A 330 -27.48 -1.77 -21.39
CA ALA A 330 -27.85 -1.07 -20.16
C ALA A 330 -26.63 -0.95 -19.21
N LYS A 331 -25.89 -2.03 -19.03
CA LYS A 331 -24.70 -2.09 -18.17
C LYS A 331 -23.51 -1.27 -18.68
N VAL A 332 -23.34 -1.11 -20.02
CA VAL A 332 -22.28 -0.27 -20.61
C VAL A 332 -22.46 1.20 -20.26
N ILE A 333 -23.68 1.71 -20.28
CA ILE A 333 -23.98 3.11 -19.96
C ILE A 333 -23.68 3.41 -18.50
N GLU A 334 -24.10 2.52 -17.59
CA GLU A 334 -23.78 2.64 -16.16
C GLU A 334 -22.27 2.55 -15.87
N SER A 335 -21.53 1.69 -16.61
CA SER A 335 -20.09 1.46 -16.39
C SER A 335 -19.23 2.65 -16.76
N TYR A 336 -19.66 3.48 -17.71
CA TYR A 336 -18.83 4.57 -18.22
C TYR A 336 -18.48 5.59 -17.14
N GLU A 337 -19.42 5.91 -16.25
CA GLU A 337 -19.16 6.84 -15.12
C GLU A 337 -18.20 6.26 -14.09
N VAL A 338 -18.31 4.94 -13.81
CA VAL A 338 -17.42 4.26 -12.87
C VAL A 338 -16.01 4.15 -13.45
N ILE A 339 -15.88 3.80 -14.73
CA ILE A 339 -14.58 3.76 -15.42
C ILE A 339 -13.89 5.13 -15.38
N LYS A 340 -14.63 6.19 -15.67
CA LYS A 340 -14.12 7.56 -15.60
C LYS A 340 -13.63 7.90 -14.19
N ARG A 341 -14.39 7.50 -13.16
CA ARG A 341 -14.01 7.74 -11.77
C ARG A 341 -12.74 6.98 -11.34
N VAL A 342 -12.57 5.73 -11.82
CA VAL A 342 -11.32 4.96 -11.58
C VAL A 342 -10.13 5.69 -12.19
N GLN A 343 -10.23 6.13 -13.44
CA GLN A 343 -9.16 6.86 -14.13
C GLN A 343 -8.82 8.18 -13.43
N GLU A 344 -9.82 8.91 -12.93
CA GLU A 344 -9.63 10.13 -12.15
C GLU A 344 -8.87 9.86 -10.86
N LEU A 345 -9.27 8.84 -10.09
CA LEU A 345 -8.61 8.45 -8.83
C LEU A 345 -7.17 7.98 -9.05
N GLU A 346 -6.91 7.24 -10.11
CA GLU A 346 -5.55 6.82 -10.46
C GLU A 346 -4.65 8.02 -10.80
N ARG A 347 -5.20 8.98 -11.55
CA ARG A 347 -4.48 10.22 -11.90
C ARG A 347 -4.21 11.10 -10.68
N GLU A 348 -5.18 11.22 -9.77
CA GLU A 348 -5.02 11.95 -8.49
C GLU A 348 -3.95 11.29 -7.62
N ALA A 349 -3.98 9.97 -7.47
CA ALA A 349 -3.00 9.22 -6.68
C ALA A 349 -1.57 9.38 -7.24
N LEU A 350 -1.40 9.30 -8.57
CA LEU A 350 -0.11 9.51 -9.22
C LEU A 350 0.40 10.93 -8.98
N SER A 351 -0.47 11.93 -9.16
CA SER A 351 -0.11 13.35 -8.93
C SER A 351 0.28 13.63 -7.48
N GLN A 352 -0.40 13.00 -6.50
CA GLN A 352 -0.04 13.14 -5.09
C GLN A 352 1.33 12.51 -4.80
N LYS A 353 1.60 11.33 -5.35
CA LYS A 353 2.90 10.68 -5.21
C LYS A 353 4.04 11.52 -5.79
N GLU A 354 3.88 12.02 -7.02
CA GLU A 354 4.89 12.90 -7.65
C GLU A 354 5.16 14.17 -6.83
N LYS A 355 4.11 14.76 -6.21
CA LYS A 355 4.27 15.92 -5.32
C LYS A 355 5.02 15.56 -4.03
N ALA A 356 4.74 14.40 -3.44
CA ALA A 356 5.44 13.92 -2.25
C ALA A 356 6.92 13.68 -2.56
N ASP A 357 7.24 12.94 -3.63
CA ASP A 357 8.61 12.65 -4.07
C ASP A 357 9.41 13.94 -4.38
N LEU A 358 8.74 14.93 -5.01
CA LEU A 358 9.36 16.23 -5.30
C LEU A 358 9.65 17.04 -4.02
N ASN A 359 8.74 17.01 -3.05
CA ASN A 359 8.92 17.70 -1.77
C ASN A 359 10.05 17.06 -0.96
N GLU A 360 10.11 15.73 -0.91
CA GLU A 360 11.20 14.99 -0.28
C GLU A 360 12.55 15.36 -0.89
N LYS A 361 12.65 15.32 -2.23
CA LYS A 361 13.87 15.71 -2.93
C LYS A 361 14.30 17.16 -2.63
N LYS A 362 13.35 18.10 -2.61
CA LYS A 362 13.66 19.51 -2.26
C LYS A 362 14.14 19.65 -0.83
N ASN A 363 13.57 18.93 0.12
CA ASN A 363 14.01 18.95 1.51
C ASN A 363 15.45 18.42 1.62
N LEU A 364 15.77 17.28 0.99
CA LEU A 364 17.13 16.72 0.96
C LEU A 364 18.16 17.68 0.34
N GLU A 365 17.80 18.36 -0.74
CA GLU A 365 18.68 19.37 -1.38
C GLU A 365 18.93 20.58 -0.46
N LEU A 366 17.89 21.07 0.23
CA LEU A 366 17.97 22.20 1.17
C LEU A 366 18.90 21.88 2.36
N ASP A 367 18.78 20.69 2.90
CA ASP A 367 19.55 20.26 4.06
C ASP A 367 21.02 20.03 3.71
N SER A 368 21.28 19.41 2.55
CA SER A 368 22.66 19.31 2.01
C SER A 368 23.30 20.67 1.76
N PHE A 369 22.52 21.67 1.34
CA PHE A 369 22.97 23.04 1.15
C PHE A 369 23.31 23.70 2.49
N PHE A 370 22.45 23.58 3.51
CA PHE A 370 22.73 24.12 4.84
C PHE A 370 23.97 23.52 5.49
N TYR A 371 24.15 22.19 5.37
CA TYR A 371 25.35 21.52 5.88
C TYR A 371 26.61 22.07 5.26
N ARG A 372 26.66 22.21 3.93
CA ARG A 372 27.85 22.74 3.20
C ARG A 372 28.15 24.18 3.57
N ILE A 373 27.13 25.06 3.56
CA ILE A 373 27.33 26.47 3.93
C ILE A 373 27.83 26.61 5.36
N SER A 374 27.26 25.88 6.31
CA SER A 374 27.70 25.92 7.70
C SER A 374 29.16 25.50 7.85
N HIS A 375 29.55 24.42 7.16
CA HIS A 375 30.95 23.97 7.15
C HIS A 375 31.92 25.02 6.56
N ASP A 376 31.55 25.59 5.41
CA ASP A 376 32.42 26.52 4.69
C ASP A 376 32.54 27.92 5.35
N LEU A 377 31.53 28.32 6.13
CA LEU A 377 31.55 29.58 6.89
C LEU A 377 32.28 29.45 8.24
N LYS A 378 32.37 28.26 8.83
CA LYS A 378 32.99 28.05 10.14
C LYS A 378 34.48 28.42 10.14
N GLY A 379 35.23 28.07 9.10
CA GLY A 379 36.66 28.37 8.96
C GLY A 379 36.96 29.88 8.97
N PRO A 380 36.38 30.70 8.07
CA PRO A 380 36.53 32.15 8.06
C PRO A 380 36.17 32.84 9.37
N ILE A 381 35.06 32.40 10.02
CA ILE A 381 34.63 32.99 11.28
C ILE A 381 35.62 32.70 12.42
N THR A 382 36.13 31.46 12.49
CA THR A 382 37.15 31.08 13.47
C THR A 382 38.43 31.92 13.24
N ALA A 383 38.83 32.14 12.00
CA ALA A 383 39.97 33.00 11.66
C ALA A 383 39.75 34.46 12.09
N MET A 384 38.56 35.02 11.84
CA MET A 384 38.18 36.37 12.27
C MET A 384 38.21 36.50 13.79
N MET A 385 37.71 35.51 14.53
CA MET A 385 37.80 35.51 16.01
C MET A 385 39.23 35.49 16.49
N SER A 386 40.09 34.66 15.90
CA SER A 386 41.51 34.58 16.26
C SER A 386 42.24 35.89 16.00
N LEU A 387 42.01 36.54 14.85
CA LEU A 387 42.57 37.85 14.53
C LEU A 387 42.07 38.94 15.49
N SER A 388 40.82 38.91 15.89
CA SER A 388 40.28 39.86 16.87
C SER A 388 40.90 39.71 18.26
N TYR A 389 41.18 38.47 18.70
CA TYR A 389 41.88 38.23 19.96
C TYR A 389 43.32 38.76 19.92
N LEU A 390 44.05 38.51 18.83
CA LEU A 390 45.42 39.02 18.66
C LEU A 390 45.43 40.56 18.62
N ALA A 391 44.54 41.18 17.84
CA ALA A 391 44.44 42.63 17.76
C ALA A 391 44.10 43.29 19.12
N LYS A 392 43.32 42.64 19.97
CA LYS A 392 42.99 43.13 21.30
C LYS A 392 44.20 43.14 22.26
N GLU A 393 45.12 42.17 22.12
CA GLU A 393 46.38 42.15 22.88
C GLU A 393 47.35 43.25 22.45
N ASP A 394 47.35 43.62 21.18
CA ASP A 394 48.30 44.60 20.61
C ASP A 394 47.83 46.07 20.74
N VAL A 395 46.54 46.31 21.04
CA VAL A 395 45.91 47.65 21.07
C VAL A 395 45.68 48.09 22.50
N SER A 396 46.23 49.25 22.87
CA SER A 396 46.09 49.86 24.20
C SER A 396 44.97 50.91 24.30
N ASP A 397 44.32 51.28 23.18
CA ASP A 397 43.20 52.24 23.17
C ASP A 397 41.91 51.57 23.67
N GLU A 398 41.33 52.12 24.71
CA GLU A 398 40.12 51.56 25.38
C GLU A 398 38.90 51.53 24.47
N THR A 399 38.78 52.48 23.54
CA THR A 399 37.68 52.54 22.58
C THR A 399 37.81 51.46 21.51
N ALA A 400 39.05 51.26 21.02
CA ALA A 400 39.36 50.20 20.06
C ALA A 400 39.16 48.80 20.69
N GLN A 401 39.52 48.60 21.96
CA GLN A 401 39.27 47.33 22.66
C GLN A 401 37.77 47.02 22.76
N LYS A 402 36.92 48.01 23.02
CA LYS A 402 35.45 47.82 23.01
C LYS A 402 34.92 47.39 21.63
N TYR A 403 35.42 47.94 20.55
CA TYR A 403 35.05 47.52 19.21
C TYR A 403 35.51 46.08 18.91
N PHE A 404 36.68 45.66 19.35
CA PHE A 404 37.14 44.26 19.22
C PHE A 404 36.31 43.30 20.07
N ASP A 405 35.86 43.69 21.26
CA ASP A 405 34.97 42.92 22.08
C ASP A 405 33.63 42.72 21.39
N GLU A 406 33.05 43.80 20.87
CA GLU A 406 31.77 43.74 20.14
C GLU A 406 31.86 42.87 18.89
N TYR A 407 32.95 43.04 18.12
CA TYR A 407 33.23 42.22 16.94
C TYR A 407 33.37 40.74 17.30
N THR A 408 34.13 40.43 18.36
CA THR A 408 34.29 39.05 18.85
C THR A 408 32.96 38.45 19.27
N ASN A 409 32.12 39.22 19.92
CA ASN A 409 30.78 38.78 20.34
C ASN A 409 29.88 38.47 19.14
N GLN A 410 29.89 39.30 18.10
CA GLN A 410 29.14 39.03 16.88
C GLN A 410 29.68 37.77 16.14
N ALA A 411 31.00 37.59 16.06
CA ALA A 411 31.61 36.43 15.45
C ALA A 411 31.24 35.13 16.23
N LYS A 412 31.28 35.14 17.56
CA LYS A 412 30.81 34.05 18.43
C LYS A 412 29.35 33.71 18.16
N ARG A 413 28.49 34.72 18.04
CA ARG A 413 27.06 34.53 17.76
C ARG A 413 26.83 33.84 16.43
N ILE A 414 27.57 34.22 15.37
CA ILE A 414 27.46 33.57 14.06
C ILE A 414 27.94 32.11 14.15
N ASN A 415 29.07 31.87 14.86
CA ASN A 415 29.57 30.52 15.05
C ASN A 415 28.57 29.61 15.77
N ASN A 416 27.90 30.12 16.81
CA ASN A 416 26.88 29.39 17.53
C ASN A 416 25.69 29.02 16.61
N ILE A 417 25.23 29.94 15.76
CA ILE A 417 24.17 29.68 14.76
C ILE A 417 24.60 28.56 13.80
N LEU A 418 25.86 28.57 13.35
CA LEU A 418 26.41 27.54 12.45
C LEU A 418 26.48 26.17 13.15
N ASP A 419 26.91 26.13 14.41
CA ASP A 419 26.98 24.90 15.19
C ASP A 419 25.58 24.32 15.43
N GLU A 420 24.59 25.14 15.74
CA GLU A 420 23.19 24.73 15.87
C GLU A 420 22.63 24.19 14.54
N LEU A 421 22.93 24.85 13.41
CA LEU A 421 22.55 24.37 12.06
C LEU A 421 23.21 23.04 11.70
N MET A 422 24.50 22.87 12.02
CA MET A 422 25.20 21.59 11.81
C MET A 422 24.64 20.47 12.68
N ASN A 423 24.29 20.77 13.94
CA ASN A 423 23.67 19.80 14.83
C ASN A 423 22.28 19.39 14.35
N LEU A 424 21.48 20.35 13.85
CA LEU A 424 20.18 20.09 13.25
C LEU A 424 20.30 19.14 12.05
N THR A 425 21.25 19.39 11.14
CA THR A 425 21.47 18.53 9.97
C THR A 425 21.94 17.12 10.37
N LYS A 426 22.86 17.01 11.34
CA LYS A 426 23.30 15.70 11.87
C LYS A 426 22.15 14.94 12.53
N MET A 427 21.30 15.62 13.29
CA MET A 427 20.15 15.05 13.97
C MET A 427 19.10 14.51 12.98
N VAL A 428 18.83 15.24 11.91
CA VAL A 428 17.84 14.85 10.90
C VAL A 428 18.33 13.66 10.05
N TYR A 429 19.62 13.63 9.69
CA TYR A 429 20.20 12.63 8.76
C TYR A 429 21.11 11.60 9.40
N GLY A 430 21.56 11.81 10.63
CA GLY A 430 22.29 10.80 11.40
C GLY A 430 21.33 9.68 11.83
N SER A 431 21.71 8.43 11.67
CA SER A 431 21.05 7.31 12.30
C SER A 431 21.92 6.87 13.49
N GLU A 432 21.55 7.26 14.70
CA GLU A 432 22.13 6.67 15.91
C GLU A 432 21.34 5.41 16.30
N SER A 433 22.00 4.46 16.93
CA SER A 433 21.32 3.29 17.48
C SER A 433 20.41 3.73 18.63
N LYS A 434 19.19 3.21 18.68
CA LYS A 434 18.30 3.38 19.83
C LYS A 434 18.97 2.80 21.09
N SER A 435 18.83 3.50 22.18
CA SER A 435 19.30 3.09 23.52
C SER A 435 18.21 3.39 24.54
N GLU A 436 18.25 2.69 25.65
CA GLU A 436 17.39 2.98 26.79
C GLU A 436 17.68 4.38 27.34
N ILE A 437 16.65 5.17 27.60
CA ILE A 437 16.74 6.55 28.05
C ILE A 437 16.53 6.61 29.57
N ASP A 438 17.59 6.93 30.30
CA ASP A 438 17.51 7.32 31.71
C ASP A 438 17.06 8.79 31.80
N PHE A 439 15.76 9.02 31.96
CA PHE A 439 15.19 10.35 32.02
C PHE A 439 15.65 11.14 33.24
N GLU A 440 15.90 10.49 34.38
CA GLU A 440 16.33 11.16 35.61
C GLU A 440 17.73 11.75 35.41
N GLN A 441 18.68 10.92 34.96
CA GLN A 441 20.05 11.36 34.66
C GLN A 441 20.03 12.45 33.59
N LEU A 442 19.28 12.27 32.51
CA LEU A 442 19.22 13.19 31.39
C LEU A 442 18.71 14.57 31.81
N VAL A 443 17.61 14.66 32.59
CA VAL A 443 17.06 15.93 33.06
C VAL A 443 18.03 16.67 33.98
N TYR A 444 18.65 15.95 34.94
CA TYR A 444 19.61 16.59 35.86
C TYR A 444 20.88 17.06 35.13
N ASP A 445 21.37 16.32 34.15
CA ASP A 445 22.52 16.71 33.33
C ASP A 445 22.18 17.97 32.49
N CYS A 446 20.98 18.02 31.90
CA CYS A 446 20.50 19.20 31.20
C CYS A 446 20.41 20.43 32.11
N ILE A 447 19.84 20.31 33.30
CA ILE A 447 19.77 21.40 34.28
C ILE A 447 21.18 21.87 34.68
N ALA A 448 22.08 20.92 34.96
CA ALA A 448 23.44 21.23 35.38
C ALA A 448 24.25 21.97 34.31
N SER A 449 23.98 21.72 33.04
CA SER A 449 24.66 22.35 31.90
C SER A 449 24.38 23.86 31.78
N TYR A 450 23.27 24.34 32.33
CA TYR A 450 22.82 25.74 32.24
C TYR A 450 23.11 26.61 33.48
N LYS A 451 23.90 26.13 34.45
CA LYS A 451 24.33 26.91 35.63
C LYS A 451 25.01 28.24 35.30
N HIS A 452 25.54 28.39 34.11
CA HIS A 452 26.22 29.61 33.66
C HIS A 452 25.24 30.69 33.12
N LEU A 453 23.97 30.37 32.92
CA LEU A 453 22.99 31.34 32.44
C LEU A 453 22.60 32.37 33.52
N GLN A 454 22.48 33.63 33.11
CA GLN A 454 22.29 34.79 34.01
C GLN A 454 21.06 34.66 34.96
N ASN A 455 19.99 33.98 34.52
CA ASN A 455 18.74 33.82 35.28
C ASN A 455 18.67 32.50 36.07
N PHE A 456 19.68 31.64 36.00
CA PHE A 456 19.63 30.27 36.53
C PHE A 456 19.36 30.24 38.04
N GLU A 457 20.04 31.13 38.82
CA GLU A 457 19.92 31.16 40.28
C GLU A 457 18.53 31.61 40.76
N ASN A 458 17.77 32.31 39.90
CA ASN A 458 16.42 32.81 40.22
C ASN A 458 15.32 31.79 39.88
N VAL A 459 15.66 30.62 39.30
CA VAL A 459 14.71 29.60 38.86
C VAL A 459 14.71 28.42 39.81
N LYS A 460 13.55 28.08 40.33
CA LYS A 460 13.31 26.86 41.10
C LYS A 460 12.89 25.72 40.14
N PHE A 461 13.62 24.63 40.16
CA PHE A 461 13.26 23.42 39.38
C PHE A 461 12.45 22.46 40.27
N GLU A 462 11.30 22.01 39.74
CA GLU A 462 10.53 20.90 40.31
C GLU A 462 10.49 19.77 39.29
N VAL A 463 11.08 18.64 39.66
CA VAL A 463 11.24 17.49 38.76
C VAL A 463 10.43 16.31 39.28
N ASN A 464 9.46 15.86 38.48
CA ASN A 464 8.54 14.78 38.80
C ASN A 464 8.63 13.72 37.68
N ILE A 465 9.39 12.67 37.90
CA ILE A 465 9.56 11.58 36.94
C ILE A 465 8.93 10.32 37.52
N GLN A 466 8.04 9.70 36.75
CA GLN A 466 7.41 8.43 37.15
C GLN A 466 8.47 7.33 37.21
N GLU A 467 8.42 6.49 38.25
CA GLU A 467 9.32 5.36 38.39
C GLU A 467 9.08 4.29 37.29
N ASN A 468 10.16 3.60 36.88
CA ASN A 468 10.16 2.47 35.94
C ASN A 468 9.58 2.83 34.55
N ILE A 469 10.01 3.94 33.98
CA ILE A 469 9.75 4.27 32.56
C ILE A 469 10.79 3.52 31.71
N GLU A 470 10.35 2.53 30.97
CA GLU A 470 11.16 1.87 29.91
C GLU A 470 10.89 2.56 28.58
N PHE A 471 11.92 3.19 28.00
CA PHE A 471 11.81 3.87 26.70
C PHE A 471 13.12 3.80 25.92
N GLU A 472 13.06 3.24 24.72
CA GLU A 472 14.20 3.16 23.80
C GLU A 472 14.06 4.18 22.66
N ALA A 473 15.04 5.07 22.55
CA ALA A 473 15.08 6.09 21.49
C ALA A 473 16.52 6.47 21.12
N GLU A 474 16.68 7.26 20.05
CA GLU A 474 17.95 7.95 19.77
C GLU A 474 18.18 8.99 20.87
N TRP A 475 19.18 8.77 21.74
CA TRP A 475 19.47 9.63 22.90
C TRP A 475 19.62 11.11 22.52
N ALA A 476 20.32 11.39 21.40
CA ALA A 476 20.55 12.75 20.92
C ALA A 476 19.26 13.55 20.65
N LEU A 477 18.20 12.86 20.17
CA LEU A 477 16.89 13.49 19.89
C LEU A 477 16.17 13.88 21.18
N VAL A 478 16.11 12.95 22.13
CA VAL A 478 15.43 13.18 23.41
C VAL A 478 16.18 14.25 24.21
N ASN A 479 17.51 14.21 24.23
CA ASN A 479 18.36 15.21 24.86
C ASN A 479 18.10 16.60 24.24
N ALA A 480 18.04 16.71 22.92
CA ALA A 480 17.80 17.98 22.26
C ALA A 480 16.42 18.58 22.59
N ILE A 481 15.39 17.74 22.74
CA ILE A 481 14.05 18.20 23.17
C ILE A 481 14.11 18.77 24.56
N ILE A 482 14.59 18.01 25.54
CA ILE A 482 14.62 18.39 26.94
C ILE A 482 15.52 19.61 27.15
N GLN A 483 16.71 19.60 26.55
CA GLN A 483 17.71 20.67 26.66
C GLN A 483 17.16 22.00 26.15
N ASN A 484 16.56 22.04 24.96
CA ASN A 484 16.03 23.28 24.38
C ASN A 484 14.82 23.82 25.15
N LEU A 485 13.94 22.95 25.66
CA LEU A 485 12.79 23.39 26.43
C LEU A 485 13.19 23.94 27.80
N ILE A 486 14.15 23.29 28.51
CA ILE A 486 14.70 23.80 29.78
C ILE A 486 15.40 25.13 29.56
N GLU A 487 16.24 25.25 28.52
CA GLU A 487 16.95 26.49 28.19
C GLU A 487 15.97 27.65 27.95
N ASN A 488 14.89 27.38 27.21
CA ASN A 488 13.85 28.38 26.97
C ASN A 488 13.18 28.80 28.29
N GLY A 489 12.80 27.86 29.16
CA GLY A 489 12.22 28.16 30.47
C GLY A 489 13.12 29.09 31.30
N ILE A 490 14.44 28.88 31.30
CA ILE A 490 15.41 29.73 32.04
C ILE A 490 15.52 31.12 31.37
N LYS A 491 15.63 31.18 30.03
CA LYS A 491 15.79 32.44 29.29
C LYS A 491 14.60 33.35 29.38
N TYR A 492 13.39 32.80 29.41
CA TYR A 492 12.14 33.54 29.46
C TYR A 492 11.56 33.66 30.87
N ALA A 493 12.32 33.29 31.91
CA ALA A 493 11.98 33.46 33.30
C ALA A 493 11.79 34.97 33.65
N ARG A 494 10.89 35.29 34.55
CA ARG A 494 10.64 36.67 35.00
C ARG A 494 11.71 37.13 35.96
N ILE A 495 12.26 38.31 35.72
CA ILE A 495 13.26 38.93 36.58
C ILE A 495 12.60 39.56 37.83
N ASP A 496 11.33 39.99 37.72
CA ASP A 496 10.60 40.71 38.74
C ASP A 496 9.82 39.83 39.71
N ASN A 497 9.97 38.54 39.64
CA ASN A 497 9.27 37.58 40.46
C ASN A 497 10.28 36.82 41.35
N ASP A 498 10.16 36.98 42.69
CA ASP A 498 11.04 36.32 43.67
C ASP A 498 11.04 34.77 43.59
N GLN A 499 10.20 34.17 42.71
CA GLN A 499 10.13 32.71 42.50
C GLN A 499 9.76 32.36 41.04
N SER A 500 10.70 32.47 40.10
CA SER A 500 10.55 31.80 38.80
C SER A 500 10.64 30.28 39.00
N LYS A 501 9.71 29.53 38.37
CA LYS A 501 9.58 28.07 38.51
C LYS A 501 9.58 27.42 37.15
N ILE A 502 10.31 26.31 37.04
CA ILE A 502 10.18 25.39 35.93
C ILE A 502 9.78 24.03 36.50
N GLU A 503 8.66 23.50 36.06
CA GLU A 503 8.16 22.18 36.43
C GLU A 503 8.36 21.21 35.28
N ILE A 504 9.06 20.11 35.53
CA ILE A 504 9.36 19.07 34.55
C ILE A 504 8.65 17.81 35.03
N THR A 505 7.69 17.33 34.25
CA THR A 505 6.94 16.11 34.57
C THR A 505 7.08 15.12 33.43
N ILE A 506 7.52 13.89 33.73
CA ILE A 506 7.65 12.79 32.76
C ILE A 506 6.84 11.61 33.26
N THR A 507 5.88 11.17 32.45
CA THR A 507 4.96 10.09 32.79
C THR A 507 4.76 9.15 31.62
N ASN A 508 4.43 7.89 31.94
CA ASN A 508 4.01 6.90 30.96
C ASN A 508 2.48 6.91 30.85
N SER A 509 1.93 7.27 29.69
CA SER A 509 0.49 7.35 29.42
C SER A 509 0.08 6.40 28.29
N SER A 510 -0.55 5.31 28.64
CA SER A 510 -1.22 4.29 27.79
C SER A 510 -0.36 3.67 26.67
N ASN A 511 0.28 4.44 25.80
CA ASN A 511 1.14 4.01 24.67
C ASN A 511 2.19 5.07 24.31
N ASN A 512 2.33 6.11 25.14
CA ASN A 512 3.21 7.24 24.88
C ASN A 512 3.97 7.62 26.15
N ILE A 513 5.19 8.12 25.98
CA ILE A 513 5.86 8.90 27.03
C ILE A 513 5.44 10.34 26.89
N GLU A 514 4.89 10.92 27.94
CA GLU A 514 4.55 12.35 28.01
C GLU A 514 5.66 13.09 28.78
N ILE A 515 6.29 14.07 28.11
CA ILE A 515 7.26 14.99 28.68
C ILE A 515 6.60 16.36 28.73
N SER A 516 6.31 16.86 29.92
CA SER A 516 5.70 18.18 30.15
C SER A 516 6.71 19.09 30.83
N ILE A 517 6.99 20.25 30.20
CA ILE A 517 7.86 21.29 30.77
C ILE A 517 7.05 22.58 30.84
N ALA A 518 6.75 23.00 32.04
CA ALA A 518 5.95 24.18 32.34
C ALA A 518 6.79 25.27 33.04
N ASP A 519 6.73 26.49 32.54
CA ASP A 519 7.34 27.68 33.16
C ASP A 519 6.29 28.71 33.56
N ASN A 520 6.55 29.51 34.59
CA ASN A 520 5.77 30.67 34.96
C ASN A 520 6.40 31.99 34.47
N GLY A 521 7.06 31.94 33.34
CA GLY A 521 7.78 33.04 32.68
C GLY A 521 6.86 34.09 32.05
N ILE A 522 7.39 34.79 31.03
CA ILE A 522 6.68 35.87 30.35
C ILE A 522 5.50 35.40 29.46
N GLY A 523 5.45 34.11 29.09
CA GLY A 523 4.44 33.59 28.18
C GLY A 523 4.51 34.18 26.76
N MET A 524 3.53 33.83 25.91
CA MET A 524 3.49 34.25 24.52
C MET A 524 2.09 34.67 24.09
N SER A 525 1.99 35.53 23.06
CA SER A 525 0.72 35.83 22.39
C SER A 525 0.28 34.72 21.45
N GLU A 526 -1.02 34.62 21.10
CA GLU A 526 -1.54 33.67 20.13
C GLU A 526 -0.85 33.73 18.75
N ASP A 527 -0.54 34.97 18.30
CA ASP A 527 0.19 35.17 17.04
C ASP A 527 1.61 34.61 17.10
N ALA A 528 2.31 34.76 18.22
CA ALA A 528 3.63 34.17 18.44
C ALA A 528 3.54 32.65 18.53
N GLN A 529 2.60 32.08 19.27
CA GLN A 529 2.39 30.64 19.42
C GLN A 529 2.28 29.90 18.06
N SER A 530 1.60 30.51 17.10
CA SER A 530 1.47 29.95 15.75
C SER A 530 2.76 29.89 14.93
N LYS A 531 3.83 30.59 15.38
CA LYS A 531 5.07 30.79 14.62
C LYS A 531 6.33 30.28 15.34
N ILE A 532 6.23 29.88 16.61
CA ILE A 532 7.40 29.54 17.45
C ILE A 532 8.28 28.41 16.90
N PHE A 533 7.72 27.51 16.12
CA PHE A 533 8.45 26.40 15.51
C PHE A 533 9.11 26.76 14.15
N LYS A 534 8.86 28.00 13.65
CA LYS A 534 9.51 28.46 12.41
C LYS A 534 10.98 28.81 12.66
N MET A 535 11.83 28.39 11.73
CA MET A 535 13.27 28.64 11.75
C MET A 535 13.58 30.15 11.88
N PHE A 536 14.50 30.51 12.77
CA PHE A 536 14.90 31.89 13.09
C PHE A 536 13.80 32.79 13.65
N TYR A 537 12.65 32.27 14.06
CA TYR A 537 11.59 33.05 14.67
C TYR A 537 11.89 33.31 16.16
N ARG A 538 11.66 34.53 16.62
CA ARG A 538 11.82 34.96 18.01
C ARG A 538 10.63 35.82 18.41
N ALA A 539 9.91 35.41 19.45
CA ALA A 539 8.77 36.16 19.99
C ALA A 539 9.19 37.50 20.64
N ASP A 540 10.33 37.52 21.33
CA ASP A 540 10.95 38.73 21.87
C ASP A 540 12.42 38.85 21.39
N ARG A 541 12.72 39.91 20.67
CA ARG A 541 14.05 40.18 20.14
C ARG A 541 15.07 40.72 21.17
N ARG A 542 14.60 41.11 22.36
CA ARG A 542 15.45 41.62 23.45
C ARG A 542 16.16 40.48 24.19
N ILE A 543 15.58 39.27 24.22
CA ILE A 543 16.18 38.10 24.86
C ILE A 543 17.13 37.41 23.89
N GLU A 544 18.38 37.14 24.32
CA GLU A 544 19.39 36.50 23.47
C GLU A 544 18.98 35.08 23.02
N GLY A 545 19.19 34.81 21.73
CA GLY A 545 18.93 33.49 21.15
C GLY A 545 19.01 33.50 19.62
N THR A 546 19.16 32.33 19.03
CA THR A 546 19.28 32.10 17.58
C THR A 546 17.93 31.98 16.88
N GLY A 547 16.89 31.57 17.60
CA GLY A 547 15.55 31.24 17.07
C GLY A 547 15.52 29.85 16.39
N LEU A 548 16.51 28.99 16.66
CA LEU A 548 16.56 27.62 16.15
C LEU A 548 16.08 26.58 17.16
N GLY A 549 16.18 26.83 18.46
CA GLY A 549 15.93 25.84 19.51
C GLY A 549 14.57 25.15 19.40
N LEU A 550 13.46 25.90 19.28
CA LEU A 550 12.12 25.29 19.13
C LEU A 550 11.92 24.61 17.76
N HIS A 551 12.61 25.09 16.72
CA HIS A 551 12.61 24.38 15.45
C HIS A 551 13.33 23.02 15.56
N ILE A 552 14.43 22.95 16.30
CA ILE A 552 15.13 21.70 16.62
C ILE A 552 14.21 20.75 17.40
N VAL A 553 13.50 21.25 18.41
CA VAL A 553 12.50 20.47 19.17
C VAL A 553 11.45 19.85 18.23
N ASN A 554 10.86 20.64 17.36
CA ASN A 554 9.86 20.16 16.42
C ASN A 554 10.41 19.04 15.49
N ARG A 555 11.62 19.23 14.93
CA ARG A 555 12.26 18.26 14.07
C ARG A 555 12.64 16.96 14.79
N ALA A 556 13.10 17.05 16.02
CA ALA A 556 13.39 15.89 16.85
C ALA A 556 12.11 15.08 17.15
N ILE A 557 11.01 15.77 17.48
CA ILE A 557 9.70 15.15 17.73
C ILE A 557 9.16 14.48 16.46
N GLU A 558 9.22 15.15 15.30
CA GLU A 558 8.83 14.58 14.01
C GLU A 558 9.61 13.30 13.70
N LYS A 559 10.94 13.28 13.94
CA LYS A 559 11.77 12.10 13.72
C LYS A 559 11.46 10.95 14.68
N LEU A 560 11.02 11.25 15.90
CA LEU A 560 10.54 10.28 16.89
C LEU A 560 9.05 9.90 16.69
N GLU A 561 8.42 10.34 15.61
CA GLU A 561 6.99 10.12 15.30
C GLU A 561 6.04 10.61 16.41
N GLY A 562 6.50 11.59 17.21
CA GLY A 562 5.78 12.18 18.33
C GLY A 562 4.90 13.36 17.95
N LYS A 563 4.32 13.99 18.97
CA LYS A 563 3.52 15.23 18.87
C LYS A 563 3.91 16.21 19.95
N VAL A 564 3.74 17.51 19.67
CA VAL A 564 3.94 18.59 20.65
C VAL A 564 2.68 19.45 20.75
N GLU A 565 2.27 19.73 21.97
CA GLU A 565 1.19 20.67 22.30
C GLU A 565 1.78 21.81 23.14
N VAL A 566 1.31 23.02 22.90
CA VAL A 566 1.80 24.21 23.60
C VAL A 566 0.63 24.99 24.15
N GLU A 567 0.59 25.17 25.46
CA GLU A 567 -0.33 26.04 26.15
C GLU A 567 0.44 27.24 26.70
N THR A 568 0.05 28.45 26.37
CA THR A 568 0.76 29.66 26.81
C THR A 568 -0.18 30.83 26.94
N GLU A 569 0.07 31.70 27.94
CA GLU A 569 -0.64 32.94 28.15
C GLU A 569 0.35 34.05 28.50
N LEU A 570 0.22 35.18 27.80
CA LEU A 570 1.13 36.32 28.01
C LEU A 570 1.02 36.85 29.45
N GLY A 571 2.17 36.88 30.13
CA GLY A 571 2.24 37.28 31.51
C GLY A 571 1.96 36.16 32.53
N VAL A 572 1.66 34.96 32.13
CA VAL A 572 1.41 33.80 33.01
C VAL A 572 2.51 32.75 32.90
N GLY A 573 2.89 32.35 31.69
CA GLY A 573 3.90 31.36 31.42
C GLY A 573 3.60 30.48 30.20
N SER A 574 4.35 29.39 30.03
CA SER A 574 4.17 28.43 28.93
C SER A 574 4.31 26.99 29.42
N THR A 575 3.54 26.11 28.83
CA THR A 575 3.64 24.64 29.02
C THR A 575 3.81 23.96 27.68
N PHE A 576 4.89 23.22 27.53
CA PHE A 576 5.18 22.37 26.36
C PHE A 576 4.94 20.91 26.75
N ARG A 577 4.00 20.25 26.09
CA ARG A 577 3.73 18.80 26.25
C ARG A 577 4.18 18.06 25.02
N VAL A 578 5.13 17.16 25.18
CA VAL A 578 5.66 16.30 24.11
C VAL A 578 5.19 14.89 24.36
N LEU A 579 4.57 14.28 23.34
CA LEU A 579 4.07 12.91 23.36
C LEU A 579 4.93 12.07 22.41
N LEU A 580 5.68 11.11 22.95
CA LEU A 580 6.54 10.20 22.18
C LEU A 580 5.96 8.79 22.21
N PRO A 581 5.70 8.15 21.05
CA PRO A 581 5.14 6.81 21.01
C PRO A 581 6.13 5.78 21.59
N GLN A 582 5.64 4.85 22.42
CA GLN A 582 6.36 3.65 22.80
C GLN A 582 6.22 2.62 21.68
N VAL A 583 7.33 2.25 21.02
CA VAL A 583 7.37 1.29 19.89
C VAL A 583 7.49 -0.14 20.40
#